data_7886cf7a36633177bf6a7b6fcc4dc96b
#
_entry.id   7886cf7a36633177bf6a7b6fcc4dc96b
#
_cell.length_a   1.000
_cell.length_b   1.000
_cell.length_c   1.000
_cell.angle_alpha   90.00
_cell.angle_beta   90.00
_cell.angle_gamma   90.00
#
_symmetry.space_group_name_H-M   'P 1'
#
loop_
_entity.id
_entity.type
_entity.pdbx_description
1 polymer ?
#
loop_
_entity_poly.entity_id
_entity_poly.type
_entity_poly.pdbx_seq_one_letter_code
_entity_poly.pdbx_strand_id
1 'polypeptide(L)'
;MSHKQALLKIIQGEVKDDPETLHHYSGDASAFRIVPEVVVLPKSTEDLKSLVNYVRERKESGDGALSLTPRSCGTDMAGGDLNDSIIMDVNAHMNNILELEPRHARVQPGLPYRVFEKETFKVGSMLPSYPASKSIASVGGMVANNSGGEKSLRYGKTERYV
;
A
#
# COMPACT_ATOMS: atom_id res chain seq x y z
N MET A 1 -24.77 11.94 -2.59
CA MET A 1 -24.18 11.15 -1.47
C MET A 1 -22.70 11.28 -1.62
N SER A 2 -21.96 11.67 -0.58
CA SER A 2 -20.50 11.78 -0.64
C SER A 2 -19.85 10.40 -0.83
N HIS A 3 -18.62 10.35 -1.38
CA HIS A 3 -17.87 9.10 -1.52
C HIS A 3 -17.69 8.42 -0.16
N LYS A 4 -17.36 9.16 0.90
CA LYS A 4 -17.30 8.63 2.27
C LYS A 4 -18.55 7.86 2.68
N GLN A 5 -19.74 8.45 2.50
CA GLN A 5 -21.00 7.80 2.89
C GLN A 5 -21.30 6.52 2.09
N ALA A 6 -20.87 6.47 0.83
CA ALA A 6 -21.03 5.28 0.00
C ALA A 6 -20.03 4.19 0.43
N LEU A 7 -18.77 4.54 0.65
CA LEU A 7 -17.71 3.63 1.04
C LEU A 7 -17.94 2.98 2.41
N LEU A 8 -18.44 3.74 3.39
CA LEU A 8 -18.83 3.21 4.72
C LEU A 8 -19.88 2.08 4.67
N LYS A 9 -20.61 1.93 3.57
CA LYS A 9 -21.64 0.88 3.41
C LYS A 9 -21.10 -0.40 2.78
N ILE A 10 -19.94 -0.35 2.13
CA ILE A 10 -19.44 -1.44 1.31
C ILE A 10 -18.15 -2.06 1.82
N ILE A 11 -17.47 -1.45 2.79
CA ILE A 11 -16.26 -2.00 3.41
C ILE A 11 -16.42 -2.13 4.93
N GLN A 12 -15.68 -3.07 5.50
CA GLN A 12 -15.56 -3.26 6.96
C GLN A 12 -14.42 -2.44 7.56
N GLY A 13 -13.56 -1.90 6.71
CA GLY A 13 -12.45 -1.04 7.07
C GLY A 13 -12.89 0.35 7.53
N GLU A 14 -11.91 1.23 7.70
CA GLU A 14 -12.17 2.61 8.10
C GLU A 14 -12.25 3.52 6.87
N VAL A 15 -13.07 4.58 6.96
CA VAL A 15 -13.17 5.63 5.93
C VAL A 15 -13.05 6.98 6.62
N LYS A 16 -12.02 7.73 6.25
CA LYS A 16 -11.64 9.00 6.89
C LYS A 16 -11.62 10.16 5.90
N ASP A 17 -12.16 11.29 6.29
CA ASP A 17 -12.13 12.55 5.55
C ASP A 17 -11.90 13.76 6.46
N ASP A 18 -11.45 13.51 7.70
CA ASP A 18 -11.10 14.59 8.61
C ASP A 18 -9.84 15.32 8.13
N PRO A 19 -9.74 16.66 8.38
CA PRO A 19 -8.65 17.47 7.84
C PRO A 19 -7.26 17.01 8.25
N GLU A 20 -7.09 16.45 9.43
CA GLU A 20 -5.80 15.95 9.94
C GLU A 20 -5.35 14.73 9.13
N THR A 21 -6.25 13.76 8.93
CA THR A 21 -5.98 12.58 8.10
C THR A 21 -5.67 12.99 6.67
N LEU A 22 -6.51 13.82 6.03
CA LEU A 22 -6.27 14.26 4.65
C LEU A 22 -4.94 15.00 4.49
N HIS A 23 -4.58 15.83 5.46
CA HIS A 23 -3.28 16.52 5.48
C HIS A 23 -2.10 15.53 5.58
N HIS A 24 -2.21 14.53 6.46
CA HIS A 24 -1.19 13.48 6.60
C HIS A 24 -0.95 12.73 5.29
N TYR A 25 -2.03 12.36 4.58
CA TYR A 25 -1.94 11.63 3.32
C TYR A 25 -1.71 12.50 2.08
N SER A 26 -1.64 13.83 2.23
CA SER A 26 -1.39 14.75 1.10
C SER A 26 0.05 14.81 0.63
N GLY A 27 1.00 14.27 1.39
CA GLY A 27 2.42 14.27 1.06
C GLY A 27 3.05 12.89 1.20
N ASP A 28 4.17 12.68 0.54
CA ASP A 28 5.04 11.51 0.63
C ASP A 28 6.51 11.96 0.74
N ALA A 29 7.48 11.15 0.33
CA ALA A 29 8.90 11.56 0.30
C ALA A 29 9.28 12.40 -0.93
N SER A 30 8.33 12.71 -1.82
CA SER A 30 8.53 13.61 -2.96
C SER A 30 8.37 15.09 -2.57
N ALA A 31 8.55 15.97 -3.55
CA ALA A 31 8.28 17.40 -3.39
C ALA A 31 6.79 17.77 -3.64
N PHE A 32 5.95 16.78 -3.99
CA PHE A 32 4.56 17.02 -4.36
C PHE A 32 3.64 16.98 -3.13
N ARG A 33 2.51 17.68 -3.24
CA ARG A 33 1.40 17.62 -2.30
C ARG A 33 0.08 17.59 -3.06
N ILE A 34 -0.73 16.56 -2.80
CA ILE A 34 -2.05 16.38 -3.40
C ILE A 34 -2.98 15.92 -2.26
N VAL A 35 -3.95 16.76 -1.91
CA VAL A 35 -4.90 16.45 -0.83
C VAL A 35 -5.95 15.48 -1.37
N PRO A 36 -6.08 14.28 -0.80
CA PRO A 36 -7.10 13.33 -1.23
C PRO A 36 -8.51 13.77 -0.77
N GLU A 37 -9.55 13.32 -1.46
CA GLU A 37 -10.93 13.51 -1.02
C GLU A 37 -11.26 12.63 0.18
N VAL A 38 -10.75 11.39 0.18
CA VAL A 38 -11.01 10.41 1.24
C VAL A 38 -9.87 9.40 1.36
N VAL A 39 -9.62 8.96 2.58
CA VAL A 39 -8.68 7.88 2.89
C VAL A 39 -9.45 6.67 3.38
N VAL A 40 -9.13 5.49 2.87
CA VAL A 40 -9.72 4.20 3.27
C VAL A 40 -8.64 3.27 3.81
N LEU A 41 -8.94 2.56 4.90
CA LEU A 41 -8.06 1.59 5.54
C LEU A 41 -8.74 0.21 5.50
N PRO A 42 -8.57 -0.55 4.41
CA PRO A 42 -9.22 -1.85 4.23
C PRO A 42 -8.69 -2.88 5.23
N LYS A 43 -9.57 -3.77 5.68
CA LYS A 43 -9.24 -4.87 6.60
C LYS A 43 -9.08 -6.22 5.92
N SER A 44 -9.59 -6.35 4.71
CA SER A 44 -9.66 -7.64 4.03
C SER A 44 -9.53 -7.52 2.52
N THR A 45 -9.29 -8.65 1.86
CA THR A 45 -9.35 -8.74 0.39
C THR A 45 -10.74 -8.41 -0.14
N GLU A 46 -11.80 -8.68 0.61
CA GLU A 46 -13.16 -8.34 0.22
C GLU A 46 -13.39 -6.83 0.21
N ASP A 47 -12.82 -6.10 1.18
CA ASP A 47 -12.80 -4.64 1.14
C ASP A 47 -12.11 -4.11 -0.12
N LEU A 48 -10.94 -4.69 -0.49
CA LEU A 48 -10.24 -4.30 -1.71
C LEU A 48 -11.10 -4.51 -2.96
N LYS A 49 -11.75 -5.66 -3.08
CA LYS A 49 -12.67 -5.96 -4.20
C LYS A 49 -13.83 -4.96 -4.26
N SER A 50 -14.41 -4.66 -3.10
CA SER A 50 -15.50 -3.67 -2.99
C SER A 50 -15.07 -2.29 -3.44
N LEU A 51 -13.87 -1.84 -3.03
CA LEU A 51 -13.30 -0.55 -3.43
C LEU A 51 -13.05 -0.47 -4.94
N VAL A 52 -12.43 -1.49 -5.53
CA VAL A 52 -12.17 -1.55 -6.98
C VAL A 52 -13.48 -1.56 -7.77
N ASN A 53 -14.46 -2.36 -7.35
CA ASN A 53 -15.78 -2.41 -7.99
C ASN A 53 -16.50 -1.06 -7.89
N TYR A 54 -16.47 -0.43 -6.72
CA TYR A 54 -17.05 0.90 -6.53
C TYR A 54 -16.49 1.92 -7.51
N VAL A 55 -15.17 2.02 -7.63
CA VAL A 55 -14.52 2.96 -8.57
C VAL A 55 -14.89 2.62 -10.01
N ARG A 56 -14.90 1.34 -10.40
CA ARG A 56 -15.31 0.89 -11.73
C ARG A 56 -16.74 1.34 -12.07
N GLU A 57 -17.69 1.03 -11.20
CA GLU A 57 -19.12 1.37 -11.40
C GLU A 57 -19.36 2.87 -11.47
N ARG A 58 -18.64 3.64 -10.65
CA ARG A 58 -18.69 5.10 -10.68
C ARG A 58 -18.16 5.66 -12.00
N LYS A 59 -17.04 5.14 -12.50
CA LYS A 59 -16.49 5.52 -13.81
C LYS A 59 -17.45 5.21 -14.95
N GLU A 60 -18.04 4.02 -14.95
CA GLU A 60 -19.05 3.62 -15.93
C GLU A 60 -20.30 4.51 -15.91
N SER A 61 -20.65 5.06 -14.75
CA SER A 61 -21.78 5.98 -14.56
C SER A 61 -21.45 7.46 -14.82
N GLY A 62 -20.26 7.79 -15.30
CA GLY A 62 -19.86 9.13 -15.73
C GLY A 62 -18.92 9.88 -14.78
N ASP A 63 -18.51 9.30 -13.67
CA ASP A 63 -17.51 9.86 -12.74
C ASP A 63 -16.10 9.47 -13.18
N GLY A 64 -15.68 9.97 -14.33
CA GLY A 64 -14.41 9.58 -14.95
C GLY A 64 -13.15 10.01 -14.18
N ALA A 65 -13.28 11.01 -13.30
CA ALA A 65 -12.17 11.54 -12.50
C ALA A 65 -11.88 10.67 -11.27
N LEU A 66 -12.87 9.92 -10.76
CA LEU A 66 -12.68 9.08 -9.56
C LEU A 66 -11.57 8.05 -9.78
N SER A 67 -10.64 7.95 -8.85
CA SER A 67 -9.52 7.01 -8.89
C SER A 67 -9.20 6.44 -7.51
N LEU A 68 -8.53 5.30 -7.49
CA LEU A 68 -8.09 4.60 -6.28
C LEU A 68 -6.59 4.39 -6.35
N THR A 69 -5.85 4.95 -5.39
CA THR A 69 -4.40 4.79 -5.31
C THR A 69 -4.04 4.02 -4.04
N PRO A 70 -3.41 2.84 -4.16
CA PRO A 70 -2.87 2.14 -3.01
C PRO A 70 -1.67 2.89 -2.44
N ARG A 71 -1.63 3.00 -1.13
CA ARG A 71 -0.53 3.62 -0.41
C ARG A 71 0.00 2.69 0.67
N SER A 72 1.29 2.66 0.79
CA SER A 72 2.03 2.04 1.87
C SER A 72 2.56 3.12 2.82
N CYS A 73 3.87 3.15 3.07
CA CYS A 73 4.47 4.04 4.07
C CYS A 73 4.81 5.45 3.53
N GLY A 74 4.39 5.81 2.33
CA GLY A 74 4.66 7.14 1.77
C GLY A 74 6.14 7.42 1.53
N THR A 75 6.92 6.42 1.16
CA THR A 75 8.37 6.55 0.91
C THR A 75 8.71 6.71 -0.57
N ASP A 76 7.72 6.87 -1.43
CA ASP A 76 7.94 7.16 -2.84
C ASP A 76 8.47 8.59 -3.03
N MET A 77 9.48 8.73 -3.91
CA MET A 77 10.08 10.03 -4.22
C MET A 77 9.54 10.64 -5.50
N ALA A 78 8.63 9.95 -6.17
CA ALA A 78 8.05 10.38 -7.43
C ALA A 78 6.59 10.86 -7.31
N GLY A 79 5.97 10.74 -6.13
CA GLY A 79 4.58 11.11 -5.90
C GLY A 79 3.57 10.05 -6.37
N GLY A 80 4.01 8.83 -6.62
CA GLY A 80 3.17 7.76 -7.19
C GLY A 80 2.08 7.25 -6.24
N ASP A 81 2.18 7.54 -4.95
CA ASP A 81 1.19 7.18 -3.94
C ASP A 81 0.29 8.35 -3.51
N LEU A 82 0.36 9.49 -4.21
CA LEU A 82 -0.50 10.65 -4.02
C LEU A 82 -1.68 10.62 -5.01
N ASN A 83 -2.82 11.12 -4.55
CA ASN A 83 -4.05 11.19 -5.35
C ASN A 83 -4.98 12.25 -4.76
N ASP A 84 -5.74 12.94 -5.60
CA ASP A 84 -6.80 13.89 -5.22
C ASP A 84 -8.15 13.21 -4.96
N SER A 85 -8.26 11.91 -5.20
CA SER A 85 -9.48 11.12 -5.07
C SER A 85 -9.43 10.19 -3.84
N ILE A 86 -9.32 8.87 -4.02
CA ILE A 86 -9.31 7.89 -2.94
C ILE A 86 -7.89 7.36 -2.71
N ILE A 87 -7.34 7.58 -1.51
CA ILE A 87 -6.13 6.88 -1.04
C ILE A 87 -6.55 5.64 -0.26
N MET A 88 -5.93 4.50 -0.58
CA MET A 88 -6.15 3.22 0.08
C MET A 88 -4.89 2.79 0.85
N ASP A 89 -4.88 2.99 2.15
CA ASP A 89 -3.77 2.58 3.01
C ASP A 89 -3.89 1.11 3.39
N VAL A 90 -2.92 0.32 2.96
CA VAL A 90 -2.87 -1.13 3.25
C VAL A 90 -2.08 -1.46 4.52
N ASN A 91 -1.37 -0.52 5.14
CA ASN A 91 -0.51 -0.80 6.28
C ASN A 91 -1.29 -0.99 7.58
N ALA A 92 -2.39 -0.27 7.75
CA ALA A 92 -3.11 -0.23 9.02
C ALA A 92 -3.61 -1.62 9.46
N HIS A 93 -4.14 -2.41 8.53
CA HIS A 93 -4.80 -3.69 8.86
C HIS A 93 -4.30 -4.89 8.05
N MET A 94 -3.62 -4.68 6.92
CA MET A 94 -3.18 -5.76 6.03
C MET A 94 -1.66 -5.99 6.14
N ASN A 95 -1.18 -6.37 7.32
CA ASN A 95 0.24 -6.40 7.67
C ASN A 95 0.70 -7.73 8.29
N ASN A 96 0.03 -8.83 7.97
CA ASN A 96 0.33 -10.15 8.51
C ASN A 96 1.21 -10.99 7.58
N ILE A 97 1.99 -11.90 8.17
CA ILE A 97 2.59 -13.05 7.49
C ILE A 97 1.55 -14.17 7.51
N LEU A 98 1.15 -14.64 6.32
CA LEU A 98 0.14 -15.69 6.17
C LEU A 98 0.81 -17.07 6.09
N GLU A 99 2.01 -17.14 5.49
CA GLU A 99 2.78 -18.36 5.31
C GLU A 99 4.26 -18.00 5.26
N LEU A 100 5.12 -18.81 5.87
CA LEU A 100 6.56 -18.60 5.87
C LEU A 100 7.31 -19.91 5.85
N GLU A 101 8.06 -20.13 4.79
CA GLU A 101 8.98 -21.25 4.57
C GLU A 101 10.36 -20.74 4.14
N PRO A 102 11.43 -21.56 4.16
CA PRO A 102 12.77 -21.11 3.81
C PRO A 102 12.92 -20.50 2.41
N ARG A 103 12.05 -20.86 1.45
CA ARG A 103 12.11 -20.37 0.07
C ARG A 103 10.84 -19.69 -0.41
N HIS A 104 9.82 -19.65 0.40
CA HIS A 104 8.52 -19.09 0.05
C HIS A 104 7.91 -18.38 1.24
N ALA A 105 7.31 -17.22 0.99
CA ALA A 105 6.51 -16.52 1.98
C ALA A 105 5.27 -15.93 1.30
N ARG A 106 4.13 -16.04 1.98
CA ARG A 106 2.89 -15.37 1.61
C ARG A 106 2.57 -14.34 2.67
N VAL A 107 2.51 -13.08 2.26
CA VAL A 107 2.36 -11.95 3.18
C VAL A 107 1.31 -10.97 2.67
N GLN A 108 0.76 -10.17 3.58
CA GLN A 108 -0.09 -9.04 3.22
C GLN A 108 0.76 -7.83 2.82
N PRO A 109 0.26 -6.95 1.94
CA PRO A 109 1.05 -5.88 1.32
C PRO A 109 1.57 -4.83 2.31
N GLY A 110 0.82 -4.56 3.38
CA GLY A 110 1.19 -3.60 4.41
C GLY A 110 2.23 -4.11 5.42
N LEU A 111 2.72 -5.35 5.28
CA LEU A 111 3.69 -5.90 6.22
C LEU A 111 4.99 -5.08 6.19
N PRO A 112 5.45 -4.50 7.33
CA PRO A 112 6.72 -3.80 7.37
C PRO A 112 7.90 -4.73 7.06
N TYR A 113 8.80 -4.30 6.18
CA TYR A 113 9.95 -5.14 5.79
C TYR A 113 10.81 -5.56 6.98
N ARG A 114 10.98 -4.70 7.99
CA ARG A 114 11.73 -5.04 9.22
C ARG A 114 11.13 -6.20 10.00
N VAL A 115 9.81 -6.30 10.04
CA VAL A 115 9.13 -7.45 10.66
C VAL A 115 9.36 -8.69 9.80
N PHE A 116 9.17 -8.57 8.50
CA PHE A 116 9.41 -9.65 7.55
C PHE A 116 10.86 -10.17 7.60
N GLU A 117 11.85 -9.29 7.54
CA GLU A 117 13.28 -9.61 7.62
C GLU A 117 13.60 -10.43 8.89
N LYS A 118 13.09 -9.98 10.05
CA LYS A 118 13.28 -10.67 11.32
C LYS A 118 12.72 -12.09 11.32
N GLU A 119 11.55 -12.28 10.74
CA GLU A 119 10.91 -13.61 10.67
C GLU A 119 11.60 -14.52 9.66
N THR A 120 12.00 -14.01 8.48
CA THR A 120 12.72 -14.81 7.47
C THR A 120 14.08 -15.27 7.98
N PHE A 121 14.78 -14.50 8.80
CA PHE A 121 16.03 -14.95 9.41
C PHE A 121 15.87 -16.17 10.33
N LYS A 122 14.72 -16.34 10.98
CA LYS A 122 14.46 -17.52 11.82
C LYS A 122 14.39 -18.82 11.01
N VAL A 123 14.02 -18.73 9.74
CA VAL A 123 13.98 -19.87 8.80
C VAL A 123 15.21 -19.92 7.87
N GLY A 124 16.27 -19.16 8.20
CA GLY A 124 17.54 -19.17 7.46
C GLY A 124 17.48 -18.46 6.10
N SER A 125 16.55 -17.55 5.90
CA SER A 125 16.33 -16.86 4.62
C SER A 125 16.33 -15.35 4.76
N MET A 126 16.43 -14.65 3.63
CA MET A 126 16.34 -13.20 3.54
C MET A 126 15.85 -12.78 2.16
N LEU A 127 15.00 -11.77 2.08
CA LEU A 127 14.70 -11.07 0.82
C LEU A 127 15.75 -9.97 0.59
N PRO A 128 16.68 -10.14 -0.36
CA PRO A 128 17.85 -9.24 -0.47
C PRO A 128 17.58 -7.96 -1.28
N SER A 129 16.41 -7.82 -1.89
CA SER A 129 16.04 -6.69 -2.76
C SER A 129 15.50 -5.46 -2.02
N TYR A 130 15.77 -5.36 -0.72
CA TYR A 130 15.25 -4.26 0.10
C TYR A 130 15.82 -2.88 -0.30
N PRO A 131 14.99 -1.82 -0.23
CA PRO A 131 15.42 -0.45 -0.52
C PRO A 131 16.20 0.18 0.64
N ALA A 132 16.82 1.34 0.40
CA ALA A 132 17.46 2.14 1.45
C ALA A 132 16.48 2.51 2.58
N SER A 133 15.20 2.72 2.23
CA SER A 133 14.11 2.99 3.19
C SER A 133 13.60 1.76 3.95
N LYS A 134 14.32 0.64 3.96
CA LYS A 134 13.88 -0.63 4.57
C LYS A 134 13.40 -0.55 6.02
N SER A 135 13.80 0.48 6.75
CA SER A 135 13.36 0.71 8.14
C SER A 135 11.87 1.05 8.25
N ILE A 136 11.29 1.61 7.21
CA ILE A 136 9.91 2.09 7.15
C ILE A 136 9.14 1.54 5.94
N ALA A 137 9.79 0.88 4.98
CA ALA A 137 9.14 0.31 3.80
C ALA A 137 8.27 -0.91 4.17
N SER A 138 7.19 -1.12 3.41
CA SER A 138 6.41 -2.36 3.45
C SER A 138 6.69 -3.25 2.24
N VAL A 139 6.37 -4.54 2.37
CA VAL A 139 6.60 -5.53 1.30
C VAL A 139 5.80 -5.18 0.04
N GLY A 140 4.53 -4.75 0.18
CA GLY A 140 3.71 -4.34 -0.97
C GLY A 140 4.28 -3.11 -1.70
N GLY A 141 4.79 -2.12 -0.97
CA GLY A 141 5.46 -0.96 -1.57
C GLY A 141 6.75 -1.36 -2.29
N MET A 142 7.52 -2.33 -1.75
CA MET A 142 8.70 -2.87 -2.43
C MET A 142 8.34 -3.55 -3.75
N VAL A 143 7.24 -4.30 -3.79
CA VAL A 143 6.75 -4.95 -5.02
C VAL A 143 6.30 -3.91 -6.04
N ALA A 144 5.46 -2.96 -5.63
CA ALA A 144 4.92 -1.92 -6.51
C ALA A 144 6.03 -1.08 -7.17
N ASN A 145 7.08 -0.75 -6.42
CA ASN A 145 8.22 0.04 -6.91
C ASN A 145 9.32 -0.79 -7.58
N ASN A 146 9.17 -2.10 -7.66
CA ASN A 146 10.27 -3.00 -8.04
C ASN A 146 11.57 -2.62 -7.30
N SER A 147 11.47 -2.52 -5.98
CA SER A 147 12.53 -1.96 -5.14
C SER A 147 13.85 -2.70 -5.26
N GLY A 148 14.91 -1.95 -5.11
CA GLY A 148 16.28 -2.43 -4.98
C GLY A 148 17.07 -1.51 -4.05
N GLY A 149 18.23 -1.96 -3.63
CA GLY A 149 19.11 -1.21 -2.73
C GLY A 149 20.55 -1.73 -2.80
N GLU A 150 21.26 -1.64 -1.70
CA GLU A 150 22.70 -1.94 -1.62
C GLU A 150 23.10 -3.34 -2.10
N LYS A 151 22.18 -4.31 -2.06
CA LYS A 151 22.44 -5.70 -2.50
C LYS A 151 21.98 -6.00 -3.93
N SER A 152 21.33 -5.05 -4.60
CA SER A 152 20.70 -5.30 -5.92
C SER A 152 21.71 -5.58 -7.02
N LEU A 153 22.94 -5.08 -6.93
CA LEU A 153 23.98 -5.40 -7.91
C LEU A 153 24.26 -6.92 -7.97
N ARG A 154 24.24 -7.59 -6.83
CA ARG A 154 24.48 -9.03 -6.75
C ARG A 154 23.21 -9.87 -6.90
N TYR A 155 22.11 -9.42 -6.29
CA TYR A 155 20.91 -10.23 -6.12
C TYR A 155 19.74 -9.80 -7.01
N GLY A 156 19.82 -8.62 -7.64
CA GLY A 156 18.76 -8.05 -8.46
C GLY A 156 17.71 -7.30 -7.63
N LYS A 157 16.63 -6.91 -8.31
CA LYS A 157 15.50 -6.18 -7.73
C LYS A 157 14.39 -7.14 -7.30
N THR A 158 13.32 -6.56 -6.74
CA THR A 158 12.19 -7.28 -6.16
C THR A 158 11.48 -8.21 -7.15
N GLU A 159 11.41 -7.85 -8.44
CA GLU A 159 10.81 -8.66 -9.52
C GLU A 159 11.34 -10.09 -9.62
N ARG A 160 12.54 -10.36 -9.10
CA ARG A 160 13.13 -11.71 -9.11
C ARG A 160 12.55 -12.63 -8.03
N TYR A 161 11.78 -12.10 -7.13
CA TYR A 161 11.34 -12.78 -5.90
C TYR A 161 9.81 -12.83 -5.75
N VAL A 162 9.07 -12.37 -6.75
CA VAL A 162 7.60 -12.29 -6.71
C VAL A 162 6.98 -13.12 -7.84
#